data_d46e0beb0ac324e3962c7409d3da1503
#
_entry.id   d46e0beb0ac324e3962c7409d3da1503
#
_cell.length_a   1.000
_cell.length_b   1.000
_cell.length_c   1.000
_cell.angle_alpha   90.00
_cell.angle_beta   90.00
_cell.angle_gamma   90.00
#
_symmetry.space_group_name_H-M   'P 1'
#
loop_
_entity.id
_entity.type
_entity.pdbx_description
1 polymer ?
#
loop_
_entity_poly.entity_id
_entity_poly.type
_entity_poly.pdbx_seq_one_letter_code
_entity_poly.pdbx_strand_id
1 'polypeptide(L)'
;MTIQDVKQIKLADYLQSLGYTPVKHQGKNLWYKSPLREETDASFKVNTELEKWYDFGISKGGNLLALAAELYRSEDVAYLLKRIEERTPYIRPASFSFGRQYSDNRTYQGLRVRELSSPALIAYLQERGINIRLAKRECRELRFMNADKPYFAIGFPNMAGGYEVRNRYFKGCVAPKDITHIRQQGEQRQLCYLFEGFMDYLSFLTIRVKNNPQHPRLDTQDYVILNSVSNLAKAESILETYTQIGCFLDNDTAGRNTSKKLKEKFGERLLDKSVYYREYKDLNDYLCGKPLSQSAEAIKEKKQVQSARRMIQPPKKKGGFHL
;
A
#
# COMPACT_ATOMS: atom_id res chain seq x y z
N MET A 1 -5.36 -19.61 -32.75
CA MET A 1 -5.55 -18.43 -31.87
C MET A 1 -4.44 -17.42 -32.09
N THR A 2 -4.72 -16.14 -32.12
CA THR A 2 -3.74 -15.05 -32.24
C THR A 2 -3.48 -14.39 -30.87
N ILE A 3 -2.42 -13.57 -30.78
CA ILE A 3 -2.14 -12.77 -29.57
C ILE A 3 -3.31 -11.81 -29.27
N GLN A 4 -4.02 -11.32 -30.29
CA GLN A 4 -5.18 -10.44 -30.11
C GLN A 4 -6.36 -11.21 -29.48
N ASP A 5 -6.57 -12.46 -29.87
CA ASP A 5 -7.61 -13.31 -29.29
C ASP A 5 -7.35 -13.57 -27.81
N VAL A 6 -6.09 -13.80 -27.43
CA VAL A 6 -5.67 -14.00 -26.04
C VAL A 6 -5.94 -12.76 -25.17
N LYS A 7 -5.82 -11.56 -25.74
CA LYS A 7 -6.12 -10.30 -25.01
C LYS A 7 -7.60 -10.13 -24.67
N GLN A 8 -8.52 -10.85 -25.36
CA GLN A 8 -9.95 -10.82 -25.09
C GLN A 8 -10.35 -11.79 -23.98
N ILE A 9 -9.48 -12.75 -23.64
CA ILE A 9 -9.72 -13.72 -22.59
C ILE A 9 -9.41 -13.10 -21.23
N LYS A 10 -10.39 -13.10 -20.32
CA LYS A 10 -10.17 -12.62 -18.96
C LYS A 10 -9.34 -13.60 -18.15
N LEU A 11 -8.37 -13.10 -17.40
CA LEU A 11 -7.49 -13.90 -16.55
C LEU A 11 -8.27 -14.75 -15.54
N ALA A 12 -9.34 -14.21 -14.95
CA ALA A 12 -10.18 -14.92 -14.01
C ALA A 12 -10.87 -16.12 -14.65
N ASP A 13 -11.40 -15.96 -15.88
CA ASP A 13 -12.09 -17.01 -16.62
C ASP A 13 -11.12 -18.12 -17.02
N TYR A 14 -9.90 -17.74 -17.42
CA TYR A 14 -8.86 -18.71 -17.75
C TYR A 14 -8.40 -19.51 -16.52
N LEU A 15 -8.15 -18.85 -15.38
CA LEU A 15 -7.81 -19.54 -14.14
C LEU A 15 -8.92 -20.49 -13.70
N GLN A 16 -10.18 -20.10 -13.84
CA GLN A 16 -11.31 -20.98 -13.54
C GLN A 16 -11.34 -22.21 -14.46
N SER A 17 -11.03 -22.07 -15.74
CA SER A 17 -10.93 -23.19 -16.68
C SER A 17 -9.83 -24.20 -16.31
N LEU A 18 -8.84 -23.75 -15.54
CA LEU A 18 -7.76 -24.57 -14.98
C LEU A 18 -8.09 -25.13 -13.60
N GLY A 19 -9.28 -24.82 -13.04
CA GLY A 19 -9.72 -25.27 -11.72
C GLY A 19 -9.32 -24.38 -10.55
N TYR A 20 -8.72 -23.22 -10.80
CA TYR A 20 -8.36 -22.26 -9.75
C TYR A 20 -9.53 -21.33 -9.47
N THR A 21 -9.89 -21.22 -8.19
CA THR A 21 -10.92 -20.30 -7.70
C THR A 21 -10.32 -19.28 -6.76
N PRO A 22 -10.74 -18.01 -6.81
CA PRO A 22 -10.21 -17.01 -5.89
C PRO A 22 -10.73 -17.29 -4.48
N VAL A 23 -9.86 -17.10 -3.51
CA VAL A 23 -10.17 -17.22 -2.07
C VAL A 23 -10.60 -15.91 -1.45
N LYS A 24 -10.33 -14.79 -2.13
CA LYS A 24 -10.65 -13.44 -1.65
C LYS A 24 -10.84 -12.48 -2.80
N HIS A 25 -11.83 -11.59 -2.67
CA HIS A 25 -12.05 -10.44 -3.55
C HIS A 25 -11.81 -9.14 -2.80
N GLN A 26 -11.07 -8.22 -3.39
CA GLN A 26 -10.79 -6.91 -2.79
C GLN A 26 -10.74 -5.82 -3.86
N GLY A 27 -11.83 -5.07 -3.99
CA GLY A 27 -12.00 -4.06 -5.05
C GLY A 27 -11.87 -4.71 -6.44
N LYS A 28 -10.93 -4.24 -7.24
CA LYS A 28 -10.63 -4.75 -8.58
C LYS A 28 -9.71 -5.97 -8.59
N ASN A 29 -9.39 -6.55 -7.43
CA ASN A 29 -8.42 -7.62 -7.32
C ASN A 29 -9.06 -8.89 -6.79
N LEU A 30 -8.81 -9.99 -7.49
CA LEU A 30 -9.06 -11.35 -7.04
C LEU A 30 -7.75 -11.93 -6.50
N TRP A 31 -7.83 -12.61 -5.37
CA TRP A 31 -6.69 -13.25 -4.73
C TRP A 31 -6.86 -14.75 -4.76
N TYR A 32 -5.84 -15.45 -5.23
CA TYR A 32 -5.78 -16.89 -5.39
C TYR A 32 -4.62 -17.45 -4.57
N LYS A 33 -4.68 -18.73 -4.23
CA LYS A 33 -3.47 -19.50 -4.02
C LYS A 33 -2.75 -19.60 -5.35
N SER A 34 -1.42 -19.51 -5.31
CA SER A 34 -0.63 -19.46 -6.54
C SER A 34 -0.88 -20.69 -7.43
N PRO A 35 -1.15 -20.52 -8.73
CA PRO A 35 -1.20 -21.62 -9.68
C PRO A 35 0.21 -22.13 -10.04
N LEU A 36 1.27 -21.46 -9.60
CA LEU A 36 2.66 -21.71 -9.98
C LEU A 36 3.42 -22.49 -8.90
N ARG A 37 2.86 -22.63 -7.70
CA ARG A 37 3.46 -23.31 -6.54
C ARG A 37 2.43 -23.64 -5.48
N GLU A 38 2.78 -24.55 -4.57
CA GLU A 38 1.97 -24.85 -3.39
C GLU A 38 2.16 -23.77 -2.31
N GLU A 39 1.06 -23.31 -1.72
CA GLU A 39 1.06 -22.34 -0.62
C GLU A 39 -0.18 -22.48 0.26
N THR A 40 -0.06 -22.04 1.52
CA THR A 40 -1.18 -22.03 2.48
C THR A 40 -2.03 -20.79 2.36
N ASP A 41 -1.39 -19.64 2.14
CA ASP A 41 -2.03 -18.33 2.09
C ASP A 41 -2.06 -17.79 0.67
N ALA A 42 -3.15 -17.12 0.31
CA ALA A 42 -3.30 -16.55 -1.03
C ALA A 42 -2.36 -15.37 -1.26
N SER A 43 -1.40 -15.54 -2.16
CA SER A 43 -0.44 -14.52 -2.54
C SER A 43 -0.39 -14.20 -4.04
N PHE A 44 -1.24 -14.85 -4.83
CA PHE A 44 -1.39 -14.57 -6.26
C PHE A 44 -2.58 -13.63 -6.49
N LYS A 45 -2.31 -12.46 -7.04
CA LYS A 45 -3.29 -11.40 -7.25
C LYS A 45 -3.59 -11.21 -8.74
N VAL A 46 -4.86 -11.15 -9.10
CA VAL A 46 -5.34 -10.78 -10.45
C VAL A 46 -6.08 -9.46 -10.36
N ASN A 47 -5.67 -8.47 -11.14
CA ASN A 47 -6.42 -7.23 -11.33
C ASN A 47 -7.34 -7.40 -12.54
N THR A 48 -8.64 -7.38 -12.30
CA THR A 48 -9.68 -7.66 -13.31
C THR A 48 -9.96 -6.51 -14.28
N GLU A 49 -9.47 -5.30 -14.02
CA GLU A 49 -9.58 -4.18 -14.97
C GLU A 49 -8.34 -4.09 -15.87
N LEU A 50 -7.16 -4.30 -15.29
CA LEU A 50 -5.91 -4.24 -16.05
C LEU A 50 -5.60 -5.57 -16.76
N GLU A 51 -6.36 -6.63 -16.47
CA GLU A 51 -6.11 -8.01 -16.92
C GLU A 51 -4.64 -8.41 -16.72
N LYS A 52 -4.15 -8.18 -15.47
CA LYS A 52 -2.79 -8.50 -15.05
C LYS A 52 -2.78 -9.24 -13.73
N TRP A 53 -1.83 -10.14 -13.60
CA TRP A 53 -1.56 -10.88 -12.38
C TRP A 53 -0.22 -10.47 -11.76
N TYR A 54 -0.08 -10.75 -10.48
CA TYR A 54 1.18 -10.64 -9.74
C TYR A 54 1.22 -11.69 -8.63
N ASP A 55 2.28 -12.51 -8.60
CA ASP A 55 2.56 -13.47 -7.54
C ASP A 55 3.61 -12.89 -6.61
N PHE A 56 3.21 -12.62 -5.36
CA PHE A 56 4.09 -12.03 -4.35
C PHE A 56 5.14 -13.01 -3.84
N GLY A 57 4.92 -14.33 -3.99
CA GLY A 57 5.85 -15.33 -3.52
C GLY A 57 7.08 -15.49 -4.41
N ILE A 58 6.91 -15.35 -5.73
CA ILE A 58 8.01 -15.42 -6.70
C ILE A 58 8.36 -14.05 -7.30
N SER A 59 7.66 -12.99 -6.87
CA SER A 59 7.86 -11.61 -7.35
C SER A 59 7.77 -11.45 -8.87
N LYS A 60 6.87 -12.21 -9.51
CA LYS A 60 6.60 -12.16 -10.95
C LYS A 60 5.17 -11.73 -11.24
N GLY A 61 4.97 -11.14 -12.43
CA GLY A 61 3.65 -10.72 -12.86
C GLY A 61 3.58 -10.48 -14.36
N GLY A 62 2.36 -10.34 -14.89
CA GLY A 62 2.17 -10.11 -16.31
C GLY A 62 0.72 -10.19 -16.77
N ASN A 63 0.53 -10.45 -18.05
CA ASN A 63 -0.76 -10.72 -18.69
C ASN A 63 -1.02 -12.24 -18.79
N LEU A 64 -2.08 -12.65 -19.48
CA LEU A 64 -2.41 -14.06 -19.69
C LEU A 64 -1.30 -14.85 -20.38
N LEU A 65 -0.65 -14.28 -21.40
CA LEU A 65 0.43 -14.97 -22.10
C LEU A 65 1.65 -15.19 -21.18
N ALA A 66 1.98 -14.20 -20.34
CA ALA A 66 3.03 -14.33 -19.35
C ALA A 66 2.66 -15.38 -18.26
N LEU A 67 1.39 -15.48 -17.87
CA LEU A 67 0.94 -16.55 -16.98
C LEU A 67 1.08 -17.93 -17.62
N ALA A 68 0.71 -18.07 -18.88
CA ALA A 68 0.87 -19.33 -19.61
C ALA A 68 2.35 -19.72 -19.74
N ALA A 69 3.26 -18.75 -19.96
CA ALA A 69 4.69 -18.98 -20.01
C ALA A 69 5.22 -19.61 -18.68
N GLU A 70 4.80 -19.09 -17.54
CA GLU A 70 5.17 -19.64 -16.23
C GLU A 70 4.51 -21.01 -15.99
N LEU A 71 3.22 -21.20 -16.31
CA LEU A 71 2.49 -22.46 -16.12
C LEU A 71 3.06 -23.60 -16.96
N TYR A 72 3.38 -23.33 -18.22
CA TYR A 72 3.86 -24.34 -19.17
C TYR A 72 5.38 -24.36 -19.31
N ARG A 73 6.09 -23.48 -18.57
CA ARG A 73 7.56 -23.38 -18.57
C ARG A 73 8.15 -23.28 -19.98
N SER A 74 7.57 -22.41 -20.79
CA SER A 74 7.96 -22.22 -22.20
C SER A 74 7.93 -20.75 -22.55
N GLU A 75 8.85 -20.32 -23.43
CA GLU A 75 8.87 -18.98 -24.03
C GLU A 75 8.40 -19.02 -25.50
N ASP A 76 8.11 -20.19 -26.04
CA ASP A 76 7.60 -20.35 -27.40
C ASP A 76 6.15 -19.87 -27.50
N VAL A 77 5.97 -18.70 -28.09
CA VAL A 77 4.66 -18.05 -28.23
C VAL A 77 3.66 -18.92 -29.01
N ALA A 78 4.09 -19.63 -30.04
CA ALA A 78 3.20 -20.49 -30.84
C ALA A 78 2.68 -21.67 -30.01
N TYR A 79 3.55 -22.28 -29.23
CA TYR A 79 3.20 -23.32 -28.27
C TYR A 79 2.22 -22.80 -27.22
N LEU A 80 2.49 -21.62 -26.63
CA LEU A 80 1.63 -21.02 -25.60
C LEU A 80 0.24 -20.68 -26.14
N LEU A 81 0.15 -20.12 -27.33
CA LEU A 81 -1.12 -19.83 -27.99
C LEU A 81 -1.95 -21.11 -28.21
N LYS A 82 -1.31 -22.20 -28.64
CA LYS A 82 -1.96 -23.51 -28.78
C LYS A 82 -2.48 -24.03 -27.44
N ARG A 83 -1.69 -23.94 -26.35
CA ARG A 83 -2.10 -24.39 -25.01
C ARG A 83 -3.28 -23.58 -24.45
N ILE A 84 -3.30 -22.26 -24.71
CA ILE A 84 -4.44 -21.41 -24.33
C ILE A 84 -5.67 -21.78 -25.17
N GLU A 85 -5.50 -21.99 -26.47
CA GLU A 85 -6.59 -22.38 -27.38
C GLU A 85 -7.25 -23.70 -26.96
N GLU A 86 -6.47 -24.70 -26.57
CA GLU A 86 -6.97 -25.99 -26.07
C GLU A 86 -7.88 -25.83 -24.82
N ARG A 87 -7.74 -24.75 -24.08
CA ARG A 87 -8.57 -24.42 -22.91
C ARG A 87 -9.79 -23.55 -23.25
N THR A 88 -9.81 -22.89 -24.40
CA THR A 88 -10.87 -21.98 -24.82
C THR A 88 -12.29 -22.59 -24.74
N PRO A 89 -12.54 -23.87 -25.13
CA PRO A 89 -13.86 -24.48 -25.01
C PRO A 89 -14.38 -24.59 -23.56
N TYR A 90 -13.50 -24.54 -22.58
CA TYR A 90 -13.82 -24.65 -21.15
C TYR A 90 -13.89 -23.30 -20.45
N ILE A 91 -13.55 -22.21 -21.16
CA ILE A 91 -13.60 -20.85 -20.62
C ILE A 91 -15.06 -20.39 -20.59
N ARG A 92 -15.58 -20.19 -19.38
CA ARG A 92 -16.88 -19.58 -19.14
C ARG A 92 -16.69 -18.31 -18.32
N PRO A 93 -17.55 -17.29 -18.48
CA PRO A 93 -17.47 -16.11 -17.61
C PRO A 93 -17.43 -16.54 -16.15
N ALA A 94 -16.39 -16.12 -15.47
CA ALA A 94 -16.18 -16.46 -14.08
C ALA A 94 -17.27 -15.81 -13.23
N SER A 95 -18.12 -16.63 -12.62
CA SER A 95 -19.16 -16.19 -11.69
C SER A 95 -18.79 -16.70 -10.30
N PHE A 96 -18.17 -15.84 -9.49
CA PHE A 96 -17.79 -16.19 -8.13
C PHE A 96 -18.83 -15.63 -7.16
N SER A 97 -19.56 -16.51 -6.48
CA SER A 97 -20.41 -16.14 -5.36
C SER A 97 -19.54 -16.07 -4.12
N PHE A 98 -18.91 -14.93 -3.90
CA PHE A 98 -18.36 -14.62 -2.58
C PHE A 98 -19.55 -14.33 -1.68
N GLY A 99 -19.78 -15.15 -0.68
CA GLY A 99 -20.79 -14.87 0.32
C GLY A 99 -20.58 -13.46 0.88
N ARG A 100 -21.48 -12.55 0.52
CA ARG A 100 -21.43 -11.08 0.61
C ARG A 100 -20.23 -10.47 -0.15
N GLN A 101 -20.55 -9.87 -1.31
CA GLN A 101 -19.69 -8.81 -1.86
C GLN A 101 -19.36 -7.84 -0.73
N TYR A 102 -18.10 -7.85 -0.30
CA TYR A 102 -17.55 -6.67 0.34
C TYR A 102 -17.40 -5.64 -0.78
N SER A 103 -18.49 -4.89 -1.05
CA SER A 103 -18.32 -3.53 -1.53
C SER A 103 -17.27 -2.88 -0.65
N ASP A 104 -16.47 -1.98 -1.18
CA ASP A 104 -15.46 -1.19 -0.44
C ASP A 104 -16.09 -0.28 0.64
N ASN A 105 -17.39 -0.38 0.87
CA ASN A 105 -18.11 -0.05 2.07
C ASN A 105 -17.85 -1.13 3.13
N ARG A 106 -16.61 -1.21 3.64
CA ARG A 106 -16.42 -1.69 5.00
C ARG A 106 -17.12 -0.69 5.90
N THR A 107 -18.41 -0.93 6.12
CA THR A 107 -19.17 -0.19 7.10
C THR A 107 -18.62 -0.62 8.44
N TYR A 108 -17.63 0.10 8.92
CA TYR A 108 -17.14 -0.09 10.27
C TYR A 108 -18.31 0.23 11.20
N GLN A 109 -18.90 -0.81 11.78
CA GLN A 109 -20.04 -0.66 12.64
C GLN A 109 -19.60 0.03 13.93
N GLY A 110 -20.46 0.93 14.42
CA GLY A 110 -20.23 1.60 15.70
C GLY A 110 -19.00 2.51 15.71
N LEU A 111 -18.66 3.17 14.59
CA LEU A 111 -17.56 4.12 14.55
C LEU A 111 -17.76 5.23 15.58
N ARG A 112 -16.79 5.34 16.49
CA ARG A 112 -16.70 6.41 17.48
C ARG A 112 -15.42 7.17 17.29
N VAL A 113 -15.54 8.48 17.11
CA VAL A 113 -14.43 9.42 16.94
C VAL A 113 -14.21 10.17 18.27
N ARG A 114 -12.97 10.16 18.77
CA ARG A 114 -12.59 10.79 20.02
C ARG A 114 -11.27 11.54 19.90
N GLU A 115 -10.93 12.33 20.90
CA GLU A 115 -9.58 12.86 21.02
C GLU A 115 -8.57 11.72 21.21
N LEU A 116 -7.40 11.88 20.60
CA LEU A 116 -6.33 10.88 20.66
C LEU A 116 -5.75 10.82 22.08
N SER A 117 -6.10 9.78 22.82
CA SER A 117 -5.73 9.60 24.23
C SER A 117 -5.23 8.19 24.58
N SER A 118 -5.48 7.19 23.74
CA SER A 118 -5.05 5.81 23.99
C SER A 118 -3.53 5.70 24.19
N PRO A 119 -3.07 5.16 25.35
CA PRO A 119 -1.64 5.00 25.62
C PRO A 119 -0.92 4.17 24.53
N ALA A 120 -1.58 3.14 24.00
CA ALA A 120 -1.00 2.28 22.95
C ALA A 120 -0.79 3.03 21.61
N LEU A 121 -1.72 3.93 21.25
CA LEU A 121 -1.59 4.76 20.04
C LEU A 121 -0.55 5.87 20.24
N ILE A 122 -0.49 6.45 21.44
CA ILE A 122 0.53 7.44 21.80
C ILE A 122 1.92 6.79 21.77
N ALA A 123 2.08 5.60 22.38
CA ALA A 123 3.34 4.87 22.34
C ALA A 123 3.78 4.52 20.91
N TYR A 124 2.84 4.13 20.05
CA TYR A 124 3.13 3.90 18.62
C TYR A 124 3.62 5.17 17.91
N LEU A 125 3.01 6.33 18.17
CA LEU A 125 3.45 7.60 17.58
C LEU A 125 4.83 8.02 18.10
N GLN A 126 5.12 7.80 19.39
CA GLN A 126 6.43 8.05 19.99
C GLN A 126 7.51 7.15 19.36
N GLU A 127 7.22 5.88 19.15
CA GLU A 127 8.11 4.95 18.44
C GLU A 127 8.40 5.38 17.00
N ARG A 128 7.43 6.05 16.37
CA ARG A 128 7.56 6.66 15.04
C ARG A 128 8.16 8.08 15.09
N GLY A 129 8.66 8.53 16.24
CA GLY A 129 9.31 9.82 16.42
C GLY A 129 8.37 11.03 16.31
N ILE A 130 7.04 10.83 16.26
CA ILE A 130 6.07 11.89 16.03
C ILE A 130 5.82 12.72 17.29
N ASN A 131 5.79 14.05 17.14
CA ASN A 131 5.39 14.96 18.20
C ASN A 131 3.92 14.78 18.56
N ILE A 132 3.65 14.38 19.81
CA ILE A 132 2.31 14.00 20.27
C ILE A 132 1.33 15.19 20.26
N ARG A 133 1.80 16.42 20.54
CA ARG A 133 0.93 17.63 20.47
C ARG A 133 0.42 17.86 19.05
N LEU A 134 1.30 17.72 18.06
CA LEU A 134 0.94 17.83 16.65
C LEU A 134 -0.01 16.69 16.24
N ALA A 135 0.30 15.47 16.61
CA ALA A 135 -0.57 14.33 16.31
C ALA A 135 -1.98 14.49 16.91
N LYS A 136 -2.11 14.97 18.15
CA LYS A 136 -3.42 15.24 18.80
C LYS A 136 -4.21 16.35 18.08
N ARG A 137 -3.53 17.33 17.51
CA ARG A 137 -4.16 18.39 16.72
C ARG A 137 -4.72 17.86 15.41
N GLU A 138 -3.92 17.09 14.68
CA GLU A 138 -4.21 16.65 13.31
C GLU A 138 -5.04 15.37 13.23
N CYS A 139 -4.97 14.51 14.24
CA CYS A 139 -5.57 13.19 14.24
C CYS A 139 -6.65 13.02 15.30
N ARG A 140 -7.40 11.94 15.16
CA ARG A 140 -8.41 11.49 16.13
C ARG A 140 -8.15 10.04 16.53
N GLU A 141 -8.68 9.61 17.66
CA GLU A 141 -8.79 8.21 17.98
C GLU A 141 -10.10 7.66 17.44
N LEU A 142 -10.01 6.62 16.63
CA LEU A 142 -11.16 5.91 16.09
C LEU A 142 -11.32 4.58 16.81
N ARG A 143 -12.55 4.26 17.19
CA ARG A 143 -12.97 2.94 17.69
C ARG A 143 -14.10 2.44 16.82
N PHE A 144 -14.02 1.20 16.38
CA PHE A 144 -14.98 0.59 15.48
C PHE A 144 -14.96 -0.93 15.58
N MET A 145 -16.04 -1.56 15.14
CA MET A 145 -16.12 -3.01 14.96
C MET A 145 -15.83 -3.38 13.52
N ASN A 146 -15.05 -4.44 13.32
CA ASN A 146 -14.82 -5.05 12.02
C ASN A 146 -14.84 -6.56 12.18
N ALA A 147 -15.78 -7.22 11.47
CA ALA A 147 -16.02 -8.66 11.61
C ALA A 147 -16.15 -9.10 13.10
N ASP A 148 -17.01 -8.41 13.86
CA ASP A 148 -17.33 -8.64 15.28
C ASP A 148 -16.15 -8.49 16.25
N LYS A 149 -15.03 -7.94 15.78
CA LYS A 149 -13.87 -7.63 16.62
C LYS A 149 -13.73 -6.12 16.84
N PRO A 150 -13.48 -5.68 18.08
CA PRO A 150 -13.22 -4.27 18.36
C PRO A 150 -11.83 -3.86 17.89
N TYR A 151 -11.76 -2.73 17.20
CA TYR A 151 -10.52 -2.11 16.75
C TYR A 151 -10.41 -0.68 17.25
N PHE A 152 -9.20 -0.22 17.41
CA PHE A 152 -8.89 1.19 17.63
C PHE A 152 -7.65 1.58 16.86
N ALA A 153 -7.66 2.80 16.34
CA ALA A 153 -6.58 3.31 15.48
C ALA A 153 -6.49 4.83 15.54
N ILE A 154 -5.35 5.35 15.10
CA ILE A 154 -5.20 6.75 14.76
C ILE A 154 -5.98 6.98 13.46
N GLY A 155 -6.87 7.96 13.45
CA GLY A 155 -7.62 8.40 12.28
C GLY A 155 -7.17 9.79 11.84
N PHE A 156 -6.79 9.91 10.58
CA PHE A 156 -6.48 11.18 9.94
C PHE A 156 -7.59 11.52 8.96
N PRO A 157 -8.31 12.66 9.15
CA PRO A 157 -9.49 12.98 8.37
C PRO A 157 -9.13 13.32 6.92
N ASN A 158 -10.01 12.97 5.99
CA ASN A 158 -9.92 13.34 4.59
C ASN A 158 -11.05 14.29 4.17
N MET A 159 -10.98 14.81 2.94
CA MET A 159 -11.95 15.81 2.43
C MET A 159 -13.37 15.27 2.27
N ALA A 160 -13.53 13.97 2.06
CA ALA A 160 -14.84 13.33 1.87
C ALA A 160 -15.50 12.88 3.19
N GLY A 161 -14.94 13.25 4.35
CA GLY A 161 -15.47 12.87 5.67
C GLY A 161 -15.09 11.46 6.13
N GLY A 162 -14.22 10.78 5.40
CA GLY A 162 -13.59 9.54 5.81
C GLY A 162 -12.29 9.77 6.60
N TYR A 163 -11.62 8.67 6.96
CA TYR A 163 -10.37 8.71 7.70
C TYR A 163 -9.36 7.72 7.13
N GLU A 164 -8.12 8.15 6.95
CA GLU A 164 -7.00 7.21 6.88
C GLU A 164 -6.70 6.69 8.28
N VAL A 165 -6.55 5.38 8.43
CA VAL A 165 -6.38 4.76 9.74
C VAL A 165 -5.06 4.02 9.85
N ARG A 166 -4.43 4.14 11.02
CA ARG A 166 -3.18 3.46 11.32
C ARG A 166 -3.03 3.11 12.79
N ASN A 167 -2.49 1.93 13.03
CA ASN A 167 -1.91 1.57 14.32
C ASN A 167 -0.66 0.69 14.07
N ARG A 168 -0.12 0.06 15.11
CA ARG A 168 1.06 -0.81 15.00
C ARG A 168 0.85 -2.00 14.04
N TYR A 169 -0.39 -2.48 13.90
CA TYR A 169 -0.70 -3.76 13.26
C TYR A 169 -1.34 -3.62 11.88
N PHE A 170 -1.94 -2.48 11.58
CA PHE A 170 -2.58 -2.28 10.27
C PHE A 170 -2.58 -0.84 9.78
N LYS A 171 -2.72 -0.72 8.47
CA LYS A 171 -2.99 0.51 7.71
C LYS A 171 -4.28 0.28 6.93
N GLY A 172 -5.16 1.26 6.88
CA GLY A 172 -6.43 1.17 6.16
C GLY A 172 -7.11 2.51 6.01
N CYS A 173 -8.38 2.47 5.61
CA CYS A 173 -9.21 3.65 5.46
C CYS A 173 -10.62 3.36 5.96
N VAL A 174 -11.21 4.28 6.73
CA VAL A 174 -12.64 4.36 6.99
C VAL A 174 -13.22 5.19 5.85
N ALA A 175 -14.08 4.57 5.04
CA ALA A 175 -14.66 5.19 3.86
C ALA A 175 -15.46 6.47 4.18
N PRO A 176 -15.58 7.36 3.23
CA PRO A 176 -15.05 7.31 1.88
C PRO A 176 -13.54 7.61 1.81
N LYS A 177 -12.86 7.04 0.81
CA LYS A 177 -11.42 7.27 0.60
C LYS A 177 -11.20 8.51 -0.23
N ASP A 178 -10.37 9.44 0.30
CA ASP A 178 -10.05 10.69 -0.39
C ASP A 178 -8.68 11.23 0.02
N ILE A 179 -8.27 12.31 -0.63
CA ILE A 179 -7.14 13.14 -0.24
C ILE A 179 -7.49 13.98 0.98
N THR A 180 -6.47 14.53 1.63
CA THR A 180 -6.64 15.58 2.65
C THR A 180 -6.01 16.87 2.15
N HIS A 181 -6.76 17.97 2.19
CA HIS A 181 -6.26 19.29 1.86
C HIS A 181 -6.40 20.19 3.09
N ILE A 182 -5.27 20.67 3.60
CA ILE A 182 -5.19 21.54 4.78
C ILE A 182 -4.80 22.94 4.30
N ARG A 183 -5.76 23.84 4.30
CA ARG A 183 -5.55 25.24 3.99
C ARG A 183 -5.28 26.03 5.27
N GLN A 184 -4.34 26.95 5.19
CA GLN A 184 -4.09 27.89 6.28
C GLN A 184 -5.17 28.98 6.30
N GLN A 185 -5.35 29.58 7.48
CA GLN A 185 -6.30 30.71 7.61
C GLN A 185 -5.83 31.93 6.82
N GLY A 186 -6.80 32.71 6.33
CA GLY A 186 -6.55 33.90 5.54
C GLY A 186 -6.45 33.61 4.03
N GLU A 187 -5.61 34.38 3.33
CA GLU A 187 -5.40 34.22 1.90
C GLU A 187 -4.75 32.88 1.54
N GLN A 188 -5.07 32.38 0.35
CA GLN A 188 -4.48 31.16 -0.18
C GLN A 188 -2.97 31.31 -0.29
N ARG A 189 -2.22 30.32 0.22
CA ARG A 189 -0.77 30.30 0.11
C ARG A 189 -0.35 30.01 -1.33
N GLN A 190 0.76 30.59 -1.75
CA GLN A 190 1.33 30.31 -3.07
C GLN A 190 2.04 28.96 -3.14
N LEU A 191 2.53 28.47 -1.99
CA LEU A 191 3.24 27.22 -1.83
C LEU A 191 2.33 26.16 -1.21
N CYS A 192 2.32 24.97 -1.83
CA CYS A 192 1.71 23.77 -1.28
C CYS A 192 2.76 22.68 -1.08
N TYR A 193 2.67 21.97 0.04
CA TYR A 193 3.47 20.76 0.26
C TYR A 193 2.61 19.51 0.09
N LEU A 194 3.08 18.61 -0.79
CA LEU A 194 2.43 17.36 -1.14
C LEU A 194 3.10 16.18 -0.46
N PHE A 195 2.32 15.35 0.22
CA PHE A 195 2.78 14.13 0.90
C PHE A 195 2.06 12.90 0.38
N GLU A 196 2.74 11.73 0.42
CA GLU A 196 2.10 10.47 0.08
C GLU A 196 1.13 10.01 1.16
N GLY A 197 1.54 10.08 2.43
CA GLY A 197 0.76 9.65 3.58
C GLY A 197 0.80 10.63 4.76
N PHE A 198 -0.17 10.49 5.67
CA PHE A 198 -0.25 11.39 6.81
C PHE A 198 0.89 11.20 7.84
N MET A 199 1.54 10.03 7.86
CA MET A 199 2.70 9.84 8.73
C MET A 199 3.88 10.70 8.29
N ASP A 200 4.08 10.89 6.98
CA ASP A 200 5.12 11.75 6.43
C ASP A 200 4.80 13.23 6.67
N TYR A 201 3.52 13.60 6.52
CA TYR A 201 3.04 14.93 6.92
C TYR A 201 3.33 15.21 8.41
N LEU A 202 2.97 14.31 9.33
CA LEU A 202 3.27 14.46 10.76
C LEU A 202 4.77 14.49 11.04
N SER A 203 5.57 13.74 10.28
CA SER A 203 7.03 13.74 10.37
C SER A 203 7.59 15.10 9.96
N PHE A 204 7.10 15.66 8.86
CA PHE A 204 7.46 17.00 8.42
C PHE A 204 7.17 18.05 9.49
N LEU A 205 5.96 18.07 10.05
CA LEU A 205 5.60 19.00 11.11
C LEU A 205 6.52 18.84 12.33
N THR A 206 6.83 17.59 12.70
CA THR A 206 7.72 17.27 13.83
C THR A 206 9.14 17.78 13.59
N ILE A 207 9.70 17.55 12.40
CA ILE A 207 11.02 18.03 12.00
C ILE A 207 11.07 19.57 12.07
N ARG A 208 10.05 20.25 11.56
CA ARG A 208 9.98 21.71 11.58
C ARG A 208 9.98 22.26 13.01
N VAL A 209 9.16 21.68 13.91
CA VAL A 209 9.12 22.09 15.33
C VAL A 209 10.44 21.76 16.05
N LYS A 210 11.05 20.60 15.75
CA LYS A 210 12.34 20.21 16.34
C LYS A 210 13.47 21.16 15.93
N ASN A 211 13.50 21.55 14.65
CA ASN A 211 14.58 22.38 14.11
C ASN A 211 14.40 23.86 14.45
N ASN A 212 13.19 24.34 14.62
CA ASN A 212 12.89 25.72 15.02
C ASN A 212 11.66 25.76 15.93
N PRO A 213 11.81 25.49 17.24
CA PRO A 213 10.69 25.40 18.19
C PRO A 213 9.91 26.70 18.34
N GLN A 214 10.56 27.86 18.25
CA GLN A 214 9.91 29.15 18.42
C GLN A 214 9.15 29.62 17.18
N HIS A 215 9.70 29.35 15.98
CA HIS A 215 9.13 29.78 14.70
C HIS A 215 9.11 28.64 13.68
N PRO A 216 8.29 27.58 13.88
CA PRO A 216 8.33 26.40 13.01
C PRO A 216 7.77 26.64 11.61
N ARG A 217 7.12 27.81 11.37
CA ARG A 217 6.54 28.22 10.08
C ARG A 217 5.65 27.13 9.47
N LEU A 218 4.70 26.60 10.25
CA LEU A 218 3.79 25.55 9.79
C LEU A 218 2.60 26.13 8.98
N ASP A 219 2.43 27.43 9.02
CA ASP A 219 1.34 28.19 8.42
C ASP A 219 1.75 28.99 7.18
N THR A 220 3.01 28.87 6.74
CA THR A 220 3.52 29.60 5.55
C THR A 220 3.20 28.89 4.22
N GLN A 221 2.67 27.67 4.27
CA GLN A 221 2.25 26.85 3.14
C GLN A 221 0.98 26.07 3.45
N ASP A 222 0.24 25.71 2.43
CA ASP A 222 -0.84 24.73 2.51
C ASP A 222 -0.30 23.30 2.34
N TYR A 223 -1.13 22.30 2.66
CA TYR A 223 -0.72 20.89 2.61
C TYR A 223 -1.76 20.06 1.88
N VAL A 224 -1.28 19.18 0.98
CA VAL A 224 -2.09 18.15 0.35
C VAL A 224 -1.48 16.78 0.70
N ILE A 225 -2.28 15.88 1.22
CA ILE A 225 -1.88 14.52 1.54
C ILE A 225 -2.70 13.58 0.65
N LEU A 226 -2.02 12.82 -0.20
CA LEU A 226 -2.66 11.90 -1.15
C LEU A 226 -3.39 10.76 -0.45
N ASN A 227 -2.90 10.35 0.74
CA ASN A 227 -3.37 9.18 1.46
C ASN A 227 -3.15 7.85 0.69
N SER A 228 -2.86 7.95 -0.58
CA SER A 228 -2.37 6.90 -1.49
C SER A 228 -2.05 7.53 -2.84
N VAL A 229 -1.02 7.09 -3.52
CA VAL A 229 -0.68 7.54 -4.89
C VAL A 229 -1.84 7.33 -5.89
N SER A 230 -2.75 6.40 -5.63
CA SER A 230 -3.96 6.19 -6.45
C SER A 230 -4.94 7.37 -6.43
N ASN A 231 -4.83 8.27 -5.47
CA ASN A 231 -5.67 9.47 -5.38
C ASN A 231 -5.05 10.69 -6.08
N LEU A 232 -3.92 10.53 -6.80
CA LEU A 232 -3.24 11.64 -7.47
C LEU A 232 -4.17 12.49 -8.34
N ALA A 233 -5.01 11.84 -9.15
CA ALA A 233 -5.95 12.54 -10.03
C ALA A 233 -6.90 13.50 -9.28
N LYS A 234 -7.26 13.17 -8.04
CA LYS A 234 -8.09 14.04 -7.19
C LYS A 234 -7.34 15.28 -6.67
N ALA A 235 -6.01 15.16 -6.52
CA ALA A 235 -5.19 16.26 -6.04
C ALA A 235 -4.80 17.24 -7.16
N GLU A 236 -4.82 16.83 -8.41
CA GLU A 236 -4.29 17.60 -9.53
C GLU A 236 -4.95 18.97 -9.68
N SER A 237 -6.29 19.05 -9.64
CA SER A 237 -7.02 20.31 -9.74
C SER A 237 -6.72 21.28 -8.59
N ILE A 238 -6.47 20.73 -7.39
CA ILE A 238 -6.06 21.54 -6.23
C ILE A 238 -4.64 22.06 -6.44
N LEU A 239 -3.71 21.18 -6.87
CA LEU A 239 -2.31 21.55 -7.08
C LEU A 239 -2.14 22.60 -8.20
N GLU A 240 -3.04 22.63 -9.19
CA GLU A 240 -3.04 23.64 -10.26
C GLU A 240 -3.18 25.05 -9.74
N THR A 241 -3.82 25.26 -8.59
CA THR A 241 -4.05 26.58 -7.99
C THR A 241 -2.80 27.17 -7.30
N TYR A 242 -1.72 26.37 -7.11
CA TYR A 242 -0.51 26.81 -6.45
C TYR A 242 0.60 27.18 -7.43
N THR A 243 1.37 28.21 -7.11
CA THR A 243 2.53 28.63 -7.92
C THR A 243 3.76 27.76 -7.69
N GLN A 244 3.87 27.15 -6.50
CA GLN A 244 4.96 26.24 -6.13
C GLN A 244 4.41 25.02 -5.40
N ILE A 245 4.96 23.84 -5.70
CA ILE A 245 4.60 22.56 -5.11
C ILE A 245 5.86 21.88 -4.61
N GLY A 246 5.99 21.76 -3.29
CA GLY A 246 7.08 20.97 -2.69
C GLY A 246 6.64 19.51 -2.51
N CYS A 247 7.23 18.58 -3.22
CA CYS A 247 6.81 17.18 -3.30
C CYS A 247 7.61 16.31 -2.34
N PHE A 248 6.96 15.69 -1.35
CA PHE A 248 7.53 14.78 -0.36
C PHE A 248 6.91 13.39 -0.52
N LEU A 249 7.28 12.66 -1.57
CA LEU A 249 6.82 11.30 -1.81
C LEU A 249 7.86 10.26 -1.39
N ASP A 250 7.43 9.00 -1.26
CA ASP A 250 8.31 7.89 -0.90
C ASP A 250 9.40 7.65 -1.95
N ASN A 251 10.59 7.24 -1.52
CA ASN A 251 11.71 6.87 -2.38
C ASN A 251 11.58 5.43 -2.95
N ASP A 252 10.36 4.90 -3.01
CA ASP A 252 10.08 3.62 -3.68
C ASP A 252 9.67 3.83 -5.15
N THR A 253 9.38 2.74 -5.85
CA THR A 253 9.02 2.78 -7.27
C THR A 253 7.73 3.56 -7.52
N ALA A 254 6.74 3.45 -6.62
CA ALA A 254 5.44 4.11 -6.77
C ALA A 254 5.57 5.62 -6.56
N GLY A 255 6.29 6.05 -5.51
CA GLY A 255 6.55 7.46 -5.23
C GLY A 255 7.38 8.13 -6.33
N ARG A 256 8.45 7.49 -6.80
CA ARG A 256 9.27 8.00 -7.91
C ARG A 256 8.49 8.15 -9.22
N ASN A 257 7.65 7.15 -9.58
CA ASN A 257 6.81 7.24 -10.78
C ASN A 257 5.77 8.36 -10.66
N THR A 258 5.23 8.57 -9.47
CA THR A 258 4.30 9.65 -9.19
C THR A 258 4.98 11.02 -9.26
N SER A 259 6.18 11.16 -8.68
CA SER A 259 6.98 12.39 -8.75
C SER A 259 7.31 12.75 -10.21
N LYS A 260 7.67 11.74 -11.03
CA LYS A 260 7.93 11.93 -12.46
C LYS A 260 6.70 12.48 -13.20
N LYS A 261 5.51 11.88 -13.02
CA LYS A 261 4.26 12.33 -13.61
C LYS A 261 3.92 13.77 -13.21
N LEU A 262 4.11 14.10 -11.94
CA LEU A 262 3.90 15.45 -11.42
C LEU A 262 4.89 16.45 -12.05
N LYS A 263 6.17 16.07 -12.22
CA LYS A 263 7.16 16.94 -12.86
C LYS A 263 6.84 17.17 -14.34
N GLU A 264 6.36 16.15 -15.05
CA GLU A 264 5.89 16.27 -16.42
C GLU A 264 4.70 17.26 -16.53
N LYS A 265 3.77 17.24 -15.57
CA LYS A 265 2.59 18.10 -15.56
C LYS A 265 2.88 19.53 -15.08
N PHE A 266 3.62 19.70 -13.99
CA PHE A 266 3.79 20.99 -13.32
C PHE A 266 5.12 21.67 -13.62
N GLY A 267 6.05 21.02 -14.31
CA GLY A 267 7.32 21.59 -14.75
C GLY A 267 8.12 22.17 -13.59
N GLU A 268 8.62 23.40 -13.75
CA GLU A 268 9.45 24.09 -12.75
C GLU A 268 8.71 24.47 -11.46
N ARG A 269 7.38 24.44 -11.47
CA ARG A 269 6.57 24.66 -10.27
C ARG A 269 6.72 23.53 -9.24
N LEU A 270 7.12 22.32 -9.69
CA LEU A 270 7.35 21.18 -8.82
C LEU A 270 8.79 21.14 -8.33
N LEU A 271 8.95 21.20 -7.02
CA LEU A 271 10.21 21.05 -6.31
C LEU A 271 10.24 19.70 -5.61
N ASP A 272 10.99 18.75 -6.15
CA ASP A 272 11.15 17.44 -5.51
C ASP A 272 11.98 17.59 -4.21
N LYS A 273 11.33 17.31 -3.09
CA LYS A 273 11.90 17.38 -1.75
C LYS A 273 12.35 16.02 -1.22
N SER A 274 12.05 14.92 -1.93
CA SER A 274 12.49 13.57 -1.58
C SER A 274 14.02 13.43 -1.59
N VAL A 275 14.71 14.29 -2.33
CA VAL A 275 16.18 14.38 -2.37
C VAL A 275 16.80 14.62 -1.01
N TYR A 276 16.11 15.27 -0.06
CA TYR A 276 16.63 15.53 1.29
C TYR A 276 16.67 14.27 2.17
N TYR A 277 15.92 13.23 1.81
CA TYR A 277 15.91 11.93 2.50
C TYR A 277 16.11 10.75 1.55
N ARG A 278 16.88 10.93 0.49
CA ARG A 278 17.12 9.90 -0.56
C ARG A 278 17.68 8.58 -0.04
N GLU A 279 18.37 8.59 1.11
CA GLU A 279 18.94 7.40 1.75
C GLU A 279 17.90 6.64 2.60
N TYR A 280 16.68 7.16 2.71
CA TYR A 280 15.58 6.63 3.49
C TYR A 280 14.40 6.30 2.57
N LYS A 281 13.56 5.36 2.98
CA LYS A 281 12.38 4.99 2.21
C LYS A 281 11.39 6.14 2.13
N ASP A 282 11.11 6.77 3.27
CA ASP A 282 10.13 7.84 3.43
C ASP A 282 10.61 8.89 4.45
N LEU A 283 9.87 9.97 4.60
CA LEU A 283 10.23 11.05 5.52
C LEU A 283 10.12 10.62 6.99
N ASN A 284 9.28 9.65 7.32
CA ASN A 284 9.19 9.12 8.68
C ASN A 284 10.40 8.25 9.03
N ASP A 285 10.90 7.44 8.10
CA ASP A 285 12.13 6.68 8.31
C ASP A 285 13.35 7.62 8.46
N TYR A 286 13.37 8.74 7.72
CA TYR A 286 14.36 9.80 7.93
C TYR A 286 14.28 10.40 9.34
N LEU A 287 13.08 10.76 9.82
CA LEU A 287 12.86 11.27 11.17
C LEU A 287 13.34 10.27 12.24
N CYS A 288 13.15 8.98 12.01
CA CYS A 288 13.53 7.89 12.90
C CYS A 288 15.00 7.45 12.75
N GLY A 289 15.76 8.00 11.79
CA GLY A 289 17.14 7.59 11.52
C GLY A 289 17.27 6.14 11.06
N LYS A 290 16.35 5.64 10.20
CA LYS A 290 16.29 4.26 9.69
C LYS A 290 16.63 4.21 8.19
N PRO A 291 17.89 4.31 7.78
CA PRO A 291 18.28 4.34 6.37
C PRO A 291 18.04 2.98 5.70
N LEU A 292 17.89 3.00 4.37
CA LEU A 292 17.65 1.82 3.54
C LEU A 292 18.75 0.75 3.68
N SER A 293 20.00 1.15 3.84
CA SER A 293 21.15 0.26 4.04
C SER A 293 21.01 -0.60 5.31
N GLN A 294 20.62 0.03 6.42
CA GLN A 294 20.43 -0.67 7.70
C GLN A 294 19.25 -1.65 7.67
N SER A 295 18.20 -1.35 6.89
CA SER A 295 17.08 -2.29 6.74
C SER A 295 17.49 -3.56 5.99
N ALA A 296 18.36 -3.45 4.99
CA ALA A 296 18.89 -4.60 4.24
C ALA A 296 19.86 -5.46 5.07
N GLU A 297 20.72 -4.83 5.87
CA GLU A 297 21.66 -5.51 6.78
C GLU A 297 20.94 -6.21 7.93
N ALA A 298 19.96 -5.58 8.57
CA ALA A 298 19.16 -6.19 9.64
C ALA A 298 18.35 -7.41 9.15
N ILE A 299 17.93 -7.42 7.88
CA ILE A 299 17.29 -8.60 7.26
C ILE A 299 18.30 -9.70 7.00
N LYS A 300 19.53 -9.38 6.57
CA LYS A 300 20.62 -10.36 6.37
C LYS A 300 21.06 -10.96 7.69
N GLU A 301 21.27 -10.16 8.74
CA GLU A 301 21.63 -10.65 10.07
C GLU A 301 20.55 -11.56 10.68
N LYS A 302 19.26 -11.14 10.61
CA LYS A 302 18.16 -12.00 11.08
C LYS A 302 18.09 -13.32 10.33
N LYS A 303 18.34 -13.33 9.02
CA LYS A 303 18.41 -14.58 8.22
C LYS A 303 19.61 -15.46 8.60
N GLN A 304 20.77 -14.85 8.87
CA GLN A 304 21.96 -15.58 9.33
C GLN A 304 21.78 -16.16 10.73
N VAL A 305 21.22 -15.39 11.68
CA VAL A 305 20.93 -15.88 13.04
C VAL A 305 19.88 -16.99 13.02
N GLN A 306 18.88 -16.89 12.15
CA GLN A 306 17.84 -17.91 12.02
C GLN A 306 18.37 -19.21 11.35
N SER A 307 19.29 -19.10 10.39
CA SER A 307 19.98 -20.24 9.79
C SER A 307 20.95 -20.91 10.78
N ALA A 308 21.72 -20.12 11.55
CA ALA A 308 22.59 -20.62 12.60
C ALA A 308 21.81 -21.34 13.72
N ARG A 309 20.65 -20.81 14.15
CA ARG A 309 19.79 -21.48 15.14
C ARG A 309 19.21 -22.81 14.63
N ARG A 310 18.93 -22.93 13.32
CA ARG A 310 18.50 -24.21 12.73
C ARG A 310 19.60 -25.27 12.70
N MET A 311 20.86 -24.86 12.59
CA MET A 311 22.02 -25.80 12.62
C MET A 311 22.38 -26.30 14.03
N ILE A 312 21.97 -25.60 15.08
CA ILE A 312 22.29 -25.91 16.48
C ILE A 312 21.20 -26.77 17.16
N GLN A 313 20.04 -27.01 16.52
CA GLN A 313 19.03 -27.90 17.08
C GLN A 313 19.50 -29.35 16.98
N PRO A 314 19.63 -30.09 18.11
CA PRO A 314 19.99 -31.53 18.08
C PRO A 314 18.88 -32.29 17.33
N PRO A 315 19.23 -33.38 16.63
CA PRO A 315 18.28 -34.21 15.91
C PRO A 315 17.22 -34.74 16.88
N LYS A 316 15.92 -34.56 16.54
CA LYS A 316 14.82 -35.15 17.30
C LYS A 316 15.05 -36.67 17.45
N LYS A 317 15.21 -37.13 18.67
CA LYS A 317 15.25 -38.55 18.98
C LYS A 317 13.98 -39.21 18.43
N LYS A 318 14.13 -40.12 17.48
CA LYS A 318 13.04 -41.01 17.06
C LYS A 318 12.67 -41.84 18.29
N GLY A 319 11.42 -41.78 18.72
CA GLY A 319 10.90 -42.57 19.80
C GLY A 319 11.10 -44.05 19.51
N GLY A 320 11.77 -44.75 20.45
CA GLY A 320 11.91 -46.19 20.42
C GLY A 320 10.54 -46.83 20.71
N PHE A 321 10.20 -47.81 19.91
CA PHE A 321 9.16 -48.79 20.24
C PHE A 321 9.57 -49.50 21.51
N HIS A 322 8.71 -49.53 22.52
CA HIS A 322 8.75 -50.52 23.60
C HIS A 322 7.74 -51.61 23.25
N LEU A 323 8.28 -52.85 23.32
CA LEU A 323 7.54 -54.13 23.38
C LEU A 323 6.60 -54.18 24.56
#